data_aed2a631cf5cdcdd0cc1fbca5d37643c
#
_entry.id   aed2a631cf5cdcdd0cc1fbca5d37643c
#
_cell.length_a   1.000
_cell.length_b   1.000
_cell.length_c   1.000
_cell.angle_alpha   90.00
_cell.angle_beta   90.00
_cell.angle_gamma   90.00
#
_symmetry.space_group_name_H-M   'P 1'
#
loop_
_entity.id
_entity.type
_entity.pdbx_description
1 polymer ?
#
loop_
_entity_poly.entity_id
_entity_poly.type
_entity_poly.pdbx_seq_one_letter_code
_entity_poly.pdbx_strand_id
1 'polypeptide(L)'
;MVLPKNVGAGIAINMDNKWLLMANFSLQDWAEYRMFGESDSLANSIRFSGGMQFTPDYDAVNKYWKLIKFRIGGKYEQSYLQLYNTQLNEKSVSFGLGLPLRKTKSEINLSVEVGERGTINNNLIKEQFLRFQIGLSLSDIWFVKRKYD
;
A
#
# COMPACT_ATOMS: atom_id res chain seq x y z
N MET A 1 -6.51 -26.05 -14.52
CA MET A 1 -6.17 -24.65 -14.18
C MET A 1 -5.10 -24.69 -13.12
N VAL A 2 -3.93 -24.13 -13.38
CA VAL A 2 -2.83 -24.02 -12.41
C VAL A 2 -2.79 -22.56 -11.96
N LEU A 3 -2.92 -22.32 -10.66
CA LEU A 3 -2.83 -20.96 -10.10
C LEU A 3 -1.37 -20.60 -9.83
N PRO A 4 -0.98 -19.33 -10.04
CA PRO A 4 0.38 -18.89 -9.77
C PRO A 4 0.71 -18.96 -8.27
N LYS A 5 1.93 -19.37 -7.95
CA LYS A 5 2.43 -19.32 -6.58
C LYS A 5 2.74 -17.88 -6.20
N ASN A 6 2.35 -17.49 -4.98
CA ASN A 6 2.65 -16.18 -4.42
C ASN A 6 3.46 -16.34 -3.13
N VAL A 7 4.60 -15.67 -3.06
CA VAL A 7 5.46 -15.62 -1.88
C VAL A 7 5.69 -14.16 -1.53
N GLY A 8 5.47 -13.82 -0.28
CA GLY A 8 5.68 -12.46 0.19
C GLY A 8 6.26 -12.43 1.59
N ALA A 9 7.04 -11.40 1.86
CA ALA A 9 7.60 -11.11 3.16
C ALA A 9 7.48 -9.61 3.45
N GLY A 10 7.28 -9.27 4.71
CA GLY A 10 7.19 -7.88 5.14
C GLY A 10 7.78 -7.70 6.52
N ILE A 11 8.29 -6.50 6.75
CA ILE A 11 8.80 -6.08 8.05
C ILE A 11 8.13 -4.76 8.43
N ALA A 12 7.79 -4.62 9.71
CA ALA A 12 7.28 -3.40 10.29
C ALA A 12 8.03 -3.12 11.59
N ILE A 13 8.57 -1.91 11.73
CA ILE A 13 9.33 -1.45 12.88
C ILE A 13 8.62 -0.24 13.45
N ASN A 14 8.21 -0.33 14.71
CA ASN A 14 7.61 0.78 15.45
C ASN A 14 8.60 1.31 16.49
N MET A 15 8.90 2.60 16.42
CA MET A 15 9.80 3.29 17.33
C MET A 15 9.03 4.35 18.11
N ASP A 16 8.94 4.17 19.44
CA ASP A 16 8.35 5.10 20.41
C ASP A 16 6.92 5.60 20.04
N ASN A 17 6.14 4.77 19.33
CA ASN A 17 4.82 5.14 18.81
C ASN A 17 4.80 6.42 17.93
N LYS A 18 5.96 6.98 17.61
CA LYS A 18 6.11 8.16 16.74
C LYS A 18 6.42 7.78 15.30
N TRP A 19 7.27 6.78 15.12
CA TRP A 19 7.71 6.34 13.81
C TRP A 19 7.29 4.91 13.56
N LEU A 20 6.63 4.67 12.43
CA LEU A 20 6.36 3.34 11.94
C LEU A 20 6.98 3.21 10.56
N LEU A 21 7.93 2.30 10.42
CA LEU A 21 8.59 1.97 9.15
C LEU A 21 8.06 0.63 8.68
N MET A 22 7.73 0.52 7.40
CA MET A 22 7.24 -0.71 6.80
C MET A 22 7.94 -0.93 5.46
N ALA A 23 8.29 -2.20 5.19
CA ALA A 23 8.77 -2.64 3.90
C ALA A 23 8.15 -4.00 3.57
N ASN A 24 7.73 -4.17 2.33
CA ASN A 24 7.13 -5.41 1.85
C ASN A 24 7.74 -5.78 0.51
N PHE A 25 7.92 -7.08 0.33
CA PHE A 25 8.32 -7.72 -0.90
C PHE A 25 7.31 -8.81 -1.25
N SER A 26 6.95 -8.93 -2.50
CA SER A 26 6.08 -10.00 -3.00
C SER A 26 6.55 -10.44 -4.36
N LEU A 27 6.61 -11.75 -4.55
CA LEU A 27 6.94 -12.42 -5.80
C LEU A 27 5.79 -13.34 -6.17
N GLN A 28 5.31 -13.22 -7.40
CA GLN A 28 4.25 -14.06 -7.92
C GLN A 28 4.70 -14.69 -9.22
N ASP A 29 4.69 -16.03 -9.24
CA ASP A 29 5.14 -16.83 -10.37
C ASP A 29 3.98 -17.08 -11.33
N TRP A 30 3.92 -16.29 -12.40
CA TRP A 30 2.93 -16.42 -13.46
C TRP A 30 3.42 -17.26 -14.63
N ALA A 31 4.70 -17.59 -14.71
CA ALA A 31 5.27 -18.37 -15.81
C ALA A 31 4.71 -19.80 -15.86
N GLU A 32 4.25 -20.35 -14.74
CA GLU A 32 3.62 -21.66 -14.64
C GLU A 32 2.10 -21.63 -14.87
N TYR A 33 1.49 -20.44 -15.00
CA TYR A 33 0.04 -20.33 -15.21
C TYR A 33 -0.37 -20.96 -16.54
N ARG A 34 -1.36 -21.85 -16.51
CA ARG A 34 -1.94 -22.48 -17.70
C ARG A 34 -3.46 -22.52 -17.59
N MET A 35 -4.11 -22.04 -18.63
CA MET A 35 -5.56 -22.09 -18.78
C MET A 35 -5.90 -22.90 -20.04
N PHE A 36 -6.68 -23.97 -19.88
CA PHE A 36 -7.06 -24.90 -20.98
C PHE A 36 -5.88 -25.52 -21.76
N GLY A 37 -4.71 -25.62 -21.16
CA GLY A 37 -3.53 -26.25 -21.79
C GLY A 37 -2.65 -25.30 -22.59
N GLU A 38 -3.06 -24.05 -22.77
CA GLU A 38 -2.26 -23.00 -23.41
C GLU A 38 -1.51 -22.18 -22.35
N SER A 39 -0.26 -21.84 -22.67
CA SER A 39 0.55 -20.93 -21.87
C SER A 39 0.44 -19.53 -22.46
N ASP A 40 -0.18 -18.60 -21.73
CA ASP A 40 -0.03 -17.19 -22.02
C ASP A 40 1.42 -16.78 -21.73
N SER A 41 1.99 -15.89 -22.55
CA SER A 41 3.34 -15.34 -22.35
C SER A 41 3.34 -14.37 -21.16
N LEU A 42 3.14 -14.94 -19.94
CA LEU A 42 3.14 -14.18 -18.71
C LEU A 42 4.51 -14.27 -18.04
N ALA A 43 5.00 -13.14 -17.55
CA ALA A 43 6.25 -13.07 -16.81
C ALA A 43 6.00 -13.07 -15.29
N ASN A 44 7.01 -13.41 -14.52
CA ASN A 44 6.92 -13.32 -13.06
C ASN A 44 6.73 -11.88 -12.61
N SER A 45 5.82 -11.67 -11.68
CA SER A 45 5.57 -10.34 -11.09
C SER A 45 6.37 -10.19 -9.81
N ILE A 46 7.05 -9.06 -9.69
CA ILE A 46 7.82 -8.69 -8.50
C ILE A 46 7.29 -7.35 -8.02
N ARG A 47 6.99 -7.24 -6.72
CA ARG A 47 6.53 -6.01 -6.10
C ARG A 47 7.36 -5.69 -4.86
N PHE A 48 7.87 -4.48 -4.83
CA PHE A 48 8.47 -3.86 -3.66
C PHE A 48 7.59 -2.69 -3.22
N SER A 49 7.34 -2.56 -1.94
CA SER A 49 6.71 -1.38 -1.37
C SER A 49 7.32 -1.06 -0.02
N GLY A 50 7.47 0.23 0.24
CA GLY A 50 7.98 0.73 1.51
C GLY A 50 7.23 1.97 1.92
N GLY A 51 7.14 2.21 3.22
CA GLY A 51 6.46 3.38 3.73
C GLY A 51 6.91 3.72 5.14
N MET A 52 6.66 4.97 5.47
CA MET A 52 6.96 5.54 6.78
C MET A 52 5.75 6.34 7.25
N GLN A 53 5.43 6.20 8.53
CA GLN A 53 4.45 7.03 9.22
C GLN A 53 5.14 7.77 10.35
N PHE A 54 4.81 9.05 10.47
CA PHE A 54 5.24 9.90 11.57
C PHE A 54 4.04 10.48 12.29
N THR A 55 4.02 10.34 13.62
CA THR A 55 3.00 10.91 14.50
C THR A 55 3.73 11.80 15.50
N PRO A 56 3.56 13.14 15.47
CA PRO A 56 4.34 14.06 16.30
C PRO A 56 4.20 13.78 17.80
N ASP A 57 2.97 13.51 18.26
CA ASP A 57 2.70 13.26 19.68
C ASP A 57 1.41 12.43 19.79
N TYR A 58 1.57 11.18 20.17
CA TYR A 58 0.46 10.23 20.27
C TYR A 58 -0.53 10.54 21.39
N ASP A 59 -0.07 11.17 22.48
CA ASP A 59 -0.85 11.43 23.70
C ASP A 59 -1.28 12.90 23.85
N ALA A 60 -1.21 13.69 22.78
CA ALA A 60 -1.52 15.12 22.84
C ALA A 60 -3.00 15.36 23.17
N VAL A 61 -3.29 15.93 24.35
CA VAL A 61 -4.66 16.25 24.78
C VAL A 61 -5.15 17.56 24.17
N ASN A 62 -4.29 18.58 24.06
CA ASN A 62 -4.68 19.96 23.74
C ASN A 62 -4.40 20.41 22.30
N LYS A 63 -3.60 19.66 21.53
CA LYS A 63 -3.18 20.07 20.19
C LYS A 63 -3.50 18.98 19.18
N TYR A 64 -4.62 19.10 18.49
CA TYR A 64 -5.10 18.11 17.52
C TYR A 64 -4.10 17.81 16.39
N TRP A 65 -3.39 18.82 15.88
CA TRP A 65 -2.43 18.64 14.80
C TRP A 65 -1.27 17.69 15.15
N LYS A 66 -0.95 17.54 16.44
CA LYS A 66 0.06 16.60 16.90
C LYS A 66 -0.36 15.13 16.83
N LEU A 67 -1.66 14.87 16.80
CA LEU A 67 -2.26 13.56 16.64
C LEU A 67 -2.32 13.11 15.17
N ILE A 68 -2.16 14.06 14.23
CA ILE A 68 -2.21 13.77 12.80
C ILE A 68 -1.05 12.87 12.43
N LYS A 69 -1.36 11.80 11.71
CA LYS A 69 -0.38 10.85 11.19
C LYS A 69 0.01 11.25 9.78
N PHE A 70 1.27 11.56 9.59
CA PHE A 70 1.84 11.85 8.29
C PHE A 70 2.44 10.58 7.72
N ARG A 71 2.11 10.26 6.47
CA ARG A 71 2.54 9.03 5.81
C ARG A 71 3.19 9.37 4.47
N ILE A 72 4.27 8.67 4.18
CA ILE A 72 4.90 8.67 2.86
C ILE A 72 5.20 7.23 2.49
N GLY A 73 5.00 6.89 1.23
CA GLY A 73 5.28 5.55 0.75
C GLY A 73 5.71 5.55 -0.71
N GLY A 74 6.30 4.44 -1.11
CA GLY A 74 6.66 4.19 -2.50
C GLY A 74 6.39 2.74 -2.86
N LYS A 75 6.06 2.51 -4.13
CA LYS A 75 5.82 1.20 -4.70
C LYS A 75 6.55 1.09 -6.03
N TYR A 76 7.19 -0.05 -6.22
CA TYR A 76 7.71 -0.50 -7.51
C TYR A 76 7.17 -1.89 -7.80
N GLU A 77 6.58 -2.07 -8.97
CA GLU A 77 6.00 -3.33 -9.39
C GLU A 77 6.38 -3.62 -10.83
N GLN A 78 6.94 -4.80 -11.05
CA GLN A 78 7.02 -5.43 -12.36
C GLN A 78 5.76 -6.25 -12.58
N SER A 79 4.92 -5.83 -13.52
CA SER A 79 3.68 -6.53 -13.84
C SER A 79 3.97 -7.87 -14.51
N TYR A 80 3.08 -8.83 -14.34
CA TYR A 80 3.10 -10.09 -15.08
C TYR A 80 2.82 -9.93 -16.57
N LEU A 81 2.26 -8.79 -16.98
CA LEU A 81 1.92 -8.51 -18.38
C LEU A 81 3.18 -8.21 -19.18
N GLN A 82 3.39 -9.03 -20.19
CA GLN A 82 4.46 -8.87 -21.17
C GLN A 82 3.85 -8.58 -22.54
N LEU A 83 4.14 -7.39 -23.09
CA LEU A 83 3.71 -6.98 -24.42
C LEU A 83 4.94 -6.81 -25.32
N TYR A 84 4.91 -7.39 -26.49
CA TYR A 84 6.05 -7.35 -27.44
C TYR A 84 7.40 -7.69 -26.79
N ASN A 85 7.42 -8.71 -25.97
CA ASN A 85 8.60 -9.13 -25.20
C ASN A 85 9.13 -8.10 -24.19
N THR A 86 8.29 -7.12 -23.83
CA THR A 86 8.61 -6.04 -22.87
C THR A 86 7.65 -6.11 -21.69
N GLN A 87 8.20 -6.26 -20.49
CA GLN A 87 7.43 -6.31 -19.25
C GLN A 87 7.05 -4.88 -18.81
N LEU A 88 5.80 -4.70 -18.43
CA LEU A 88 5.30 -3.41 -17.97
C LEU A 88 5.67 -3.19 -16.50
N ASN A 89 6.26 -2.04 -16.21
CA ASN A 89 6.64 -1.64 -14.87
C ASN A 89 5.70 -0.53 -14.37
N GLU A 90 5.41 -0.55 -13.07
CA GLU A 90 4.68 0.51 -12.39
C GLU A 90 5.51 1.01 -11.21
N LYS A 91 5.64 2.32 -11.09
CA LYS A 91 6.27 2.96 -9.93
C LYS A 91 5.44 4.14 -9.47
N SER A 92 5.28 4.26 -8.17
CA SER A 92 4.49 5.34 -7.59
C SER A 92 5.05 5.78 -6.25
N VAL A 93 4.75 7.03 -5.91
CA VAL A 93 4.99 7.62 -4.60
C VAL A 93 3.66 8.11 -4.05
N SER A 94 3.43 7.91 -2.77
CA SER A 94 2.20 8.30 -2.09
C SER A 94 2.48 9.16 -0.87
N PHE A 95 1.58 10.10 -0.62
CA PHE A 95 1.52 10.90 0.59
C PHE A 95 0.17 10.71 1.24
N GLY A 96 0.14 10.56 2.56
CA GLY A 96 -1.08 10.32 3.28
C GLY A 96 -1.17 11.09 4.59
N LEU A 97 -2.40 11.38 4.98
CA LEU A 97 -2.75 11.98 6.26
C LEU A 97 -3.76 11.09 6.98
N GLY A 98 -3.47 10.74 8.22
CA GLY A 98 -4.41 10.08 9.11
C GLY A 98 -4.94 11.05 10.15
N LEU A 99 -6.24 11.28 10.13
CA LEU A 99 -6.95 12.23 10.97
C LEU A 99 -7.74 11.47 12.04
N PRO A 100 -7.22 11.31 13.27
CA PRO A 100 -7.94 10.60 14.32
C PRO A 100 -9.17 11.38 14.78
N LEU A 101 -10.29 10.68 14.94
CA LEU A 101 -11.52 11.26 15.46
C LEU A 101 -11.45 11.35 16.98
N ARG A 102 -11.79 12.51 17.53
CA ARG A 102 -11.81 12.70 18.99
C ARG A 102 -12.81 11.76 19.65
N LYS A 103 -12.44 11.25 20.82
CA LYS A 103 -13.25 10.34 21.67
C LYS A 103 -13.47 8.93 21.10
N THR A 104 -12.94 8.61 19.94
CA THR A 104 -13.00 7.27 19.34
C THR A 104 -11.60 6.84 18.89
N LYS A 105 -11.42 5.56 18.63
CA LYS A 105 -10.20 5.04 17.98
C LYS A 105 -10.33 5.05 16.45
N SER A 106 -11.35 5.71 15.94
CA SER A 106 -11.62 5.83 14.50
C SER A 106 -10.76 6.90 13.86
N GLU A 107 -10.48 6.75 12.58
CA GLU A 107 -9.57 7.63 11.82
C GLU A 107 -10.08 7.83 10.39
N ILE A 108 -9.97 9.05 9.89
CA ILE A 108 -10.16 9.38 8.47
C ILE A 108 -8.78 9.37 7.82
N ASN A 109 -8.64 8.63 6.74
CA ASN A 109 -7.40 8.54 5.97
C ASN A 109 -7.58 9.24 4.63
N LEU A 110 -6.69 10.17 4.33
CA LEU A 110 -6.61 10.85 3.04
C LEU A 110 -5.27 10.50 2.42
N SER A 111 -5.24 10.17 1.14
CA SER A 111 -3.97 9.97 0.45
C SER A 111 -4.02 10.41 -1.00
N VAL A 112 -2.85 10.80 -1.49
CA VAL A 112 -2.57 11.15 -2.87
C VAL A 112 -1.42 10.26 -3.33
N GLU A 113 -1.59 9.61 -4.46
CA GLU A 113 -0.58 8.78 -5.12
C GLU A 113 -0.32 9.32 -6.52
N VAL A 114 0.95 9.51 -6.83
CA VAL A 114 1.43 9.89 -8.16
C VAL A 114 2.33 8.78 -8.66
N GLY A 115 2.12 8.35 -9.87
CA GLY A 115 2.90 7.27 -10.43
C GLY A 115 2.93 7.24 -11.95
N GLU A 116 3.72 6.35 -12.45
CA GLU A 116 3.82 6.05 -13.86
C GLU A 116 3.75 4.54 -14.09
N ARG A 117 3.12 4.15 -15.18
CA ARG A 117 2.96 2.76 -15.61
C ARG A 117 3.33 2.63 -17.07
N GLY A 118 4.01 1.53 -17.40
CA GLY A 118 4.37 1.21 -18.77
C GLY A 118 5.74 1.75 -19.18
N THR A 119 6.02 1.65 -20.46
CA THR A 119 7.28 2.05 -21.07
C THR A 119 7.04 2.60 -22.47
N ILE A 120 7.94 3.44 -22.96
CA ILE A 120 7.92 3.93 -24.35
C ILE A 120 8.68 3.03 -25.34
N ASN A 121 9.34 1.97 -24.83
CA ASN A 121 10.05 1.03 -25.68
C ASN A 121 9.06 0.19 -26.49
N ASN A 122 9.45 -0.22 -27.70
CA ASN A 122 8.66 -1.06 -28.61
C ASN A 122 7.26 -0.48 -28.95
N ASN A 123 7.15 0.83 -29.12
CA ASN A 123 5.88 1.54 -29.39
C ASN A 123 4.80 1.33 -28.32
N LEU A 124 5.19 1.03 -27.10
CA LEU A 124 4.27 0.94 -25.97
C LEU A 124 3.97 2.32 -25.38
N ILE A 125 2.88 2.41 -24.65
CA ILE A 125 2.41 3.65 -24.02
C ILE A 125 2.90 3.70 -22.57
N LYS A 126 3.46 4.84 -22.19
CA LYS A 126 3.76 5.17 -20.81
C LYS A 126 2.67 6.12 -20.30
N GLU A 127 1.99 5.73 -19.23
CA GLU A 127 0.93 6.50 -18.61
C GLU A 127 1.43 7.09 -17.28
N GLN A 128 1.05 8.33 -17.02
CA GLN A 128 1.18 8.96 -15.70
C GLN A 128 -0.21 9.04 -15.07
N PHE A 129 -0.28 8.72 -13.79
CA PHE A 129 -1.54 8.76 -13.06
C PHE A 129 -1.42 9.53 -11.75
N LEU A 130 -2.54 10.15 -11.38
CA LEU A 130 -2.76 10.79 -10.09
C LEU A 130 -4.01 10.15 -9.48
N ARG A 131 -3.87 9.62 -8.26
CA ARG A 131 -4.95 8.93 -7.55
C ARG A 131 -5.18 9.59 -6.20
N PHE A 132 -6.43 9.94 -5.94
CA PHE A 132 -6.89 10.39 -4.62
C PHE A 132 -7.65 9.27 -3.95
N GLN A 133 -7.41 9.07 -2.66
CA GLN A 133 -8.09 8.03 -1.88
C GLN A 133 -8.55 8.63 -0.56
N ILE A 134 -9.78 8.28 -0.18
CA ILE A 134 -10.38 8.60 1.11
C ILE A 134 -10.79 7.29 1.76
N GLY A 135 -10.34 7.06 2.97
CA GLY A 135 -10.63 5.86 3.75
C GLY A 135 -11.16 6.19 5.14
N LEU A 136 -12.01 5.33 5.66
CA LEU A 136 -12.50 5.40 7.03
C LEU A 136 -12.08 4.13 7.76
N SER A 137 -11.37 4.30 8.88
CA SER A 137 -11.08 3.22 9.81
C SER A 137 -11.96 3.40 11.04
N LEU A 138 -12.93 2.54 11.20
CA LEU A 138 -13.84 2.58 12.35
C LEU A 138 -13.36 1.57 13.39
N SER A 139 -13.25 2.01 14.63
CA SER A 139 -12.90 1.17 15.76
C SER A 139 -13.75 1.52 16.95
N ASP A 140 -14.34 0.51 17.58
CA ASP A 140 -15.13 0.66 18.79
C ASP A 140 -14.68 -0.35 19.85
N ILE A 141 -14.96 -0.02 21.11
CA ILE A 141 -14.65 -0.89 22.25
C ILE A 141 -15.91 -1.66 22.62
N TRP A 142 -15.90 -2.95 22.32
CA TRP A 142 -16.98 -3.85 22.68
C TRP A 142 -16.80 -4.33 24.12
N PHE A 143 -17.92 -4.60 24.82
CA PHE A 143 -17.97 -5.13 26.19
C PHE A 143 -17.39 -4.20 27.27
N VAL A 144 -17.71 -2.93 27.22
CA VAL A 144 -17.43 -2.03 28.34
C VAL A 144 -18.34 -2.43 29.50
N LYS A 145 -17.75 -2.95 30.58
CA LYS A 145 -18.46 -3.28 31.82
C LYS A 145 -19.01 -2.00 32.43
N ARG A 146 -20.34 -1.87 32.52
CA ARG A 146 -20.98 -0.73 33.21
C ARG A 146 -20.64 -0.82 34.69
N LYS A 147 -20.05 0.23 35.25
CA LYS A 147 -20.02 0.40 36.69
C LYS A 147 -21.42 0.80 37.12
N TYR A 148 -22.04 -0.02 37.94
CA TYR A 148 -23.20 0.38 38.70
C TYR A 148 -22.66 1.06 39.97
N ASP A 149 -23.04 2.32 40.18
CA ASP A 149 -22.87 3.02 41.46
C ASP A 149 -23.97 2.57 42.40
#